data_d6d18a388f1cd56a9039f36b3b64ae1e
#
_entry.id   d6d18a388f1cd56a9039f36b3b64ae1e
#
_cell.length_a   1.000
_cell.length_b   1.000
_cell.length_c   1.000
_cell.angle_alpha   90.00
_cell.angle_beta   90.00
_cell.angle_gamma   90.00
#
_symmetry.space_group_name_H-M   'P 1'
#
loop_
_entity.id
_entity.type
_entity.pdbx_description
1 polymer ?
#
loop_
_entity_poly.entity_id
_entity_poly.type
_entity_poly.pdbx_seq_one_letter_code
_entity_poly.pdbx_strand_id
1 'polypeptide(L)'
;KGSPFDGKYKGGWNARTKAELAELSGKIDETHRYGYFYGGLVDELNKAYGKTVIKTVPLYYGQALLRAQIIDGKVPGVKKQSELYSDAMGHVSELGQRLNAYTVFAAIYGESPVGLHVPQWEKSGDTVLRAQGLSLQKAAWVAVQAVPVALERKDY
;
A
#
# COMPACT_ATOMS: atom_id res chain seq x y z
N LYS A 1 16.34 -20.60 -6.57
CA LYS A 1 15.41 -20.68 -5.41
C LYS A 1 14.43 -19.56 -5.58
N GLY A 2 13.12 -19.85 -5.56
CA GLY A 2 12.09 -18.81 -5.67
C GLY A 2 12.11 -17.87 -4.47
N SER A 3 11.63 -16.65 -4.69
CA SER A 3 11.48 -15.67 -3.62
C SER A 3 10.49 -16.17 -2.56
N PRO A 4 10.70 -15.89 -1.26
CA PRO A 4 9.72 -16.20 -0.22
C PRO A 4 8.38 -15.51 -0.45
N PHE A 5 8.31 -14.51 -1.34
CA PHE A 5 7.07 -13.82 -1.70
C PHE A 5 6.26 -14.51 -2.81
N ASP A 6 6.81 -15.50 -3.51
CA ASP A 6 6.17 -16.14 -4.66
C ASP A 6 5.60 -17.53 -4.34
N GLY A 7 5.61 -17.99 -3.13
CA GLY A 7 5.18 -19.34 -2.96
C GLY A 7 5.13 -19.90 -1.57
N LYS A 8 5.58 -20.97 -1.27
CA LYS A 8 5.42 -21.96 -0.22
C LYS A 8 5.78 -21.53 1.22
N TYR A 9 5.86 -20.27 1.51
CA TYR A 9 6.26 -19.80 2.82
C TYR A 9 5.03 -19.54 3.70
N LYS A 10 4.98 -20.08 4.86
CA LYS A 10 3.86 -19.88 5.78
C LYS A 10 4.19 -18.75 6.75
N GLY A 11 3.27 -17.82 6.94
CA GLY A 11 3.31 -16.93 8.07
C GLY A 11 3.21 -15.43 7.80
N GLY A 12 2.52 -14.76 8.68
CA GLY A 12 2.45 -13.34 8.96
C GLY A 12 2.26 -12.43 7.74
N TRP A 13 2.97 -11.33 7.76
CA TRP A 13 2.96 -10.34 6.70
C TRP A 13 3.49 -10.84 5.34
N ASN A 14 4.06 -12.03 5.31
CA ASN A 14 4.48 -12.73 4.11
C ASN A 14 3.35 -13.56 3.47
N ALA A 15 2.09 -13.27 3.74
CA ALA A 15 0.94 -13.91 3.10
C ALA A 15 1.09 -13.95 1.57
N ARG A 16 0.78 -15.08 0.97
CA ARG A 16 1.12 -15.37 -0.42
C ARG A 16 -0.04 -15.77 -1.26
N THR A 17 -1.08 -16.25 -0.63
CA THR A 17 -2.33 -16.54 -1.30
C THR A 17 -3.26 -15.34 -1.18
N LYS A 18 -4.19 -15.25 -2.10
CA LYS A 18 -5.22 -14.21 -2.05
C LYS A 18 -6.06 -14.31 -0.78
N ALA A 19 -6.33 -15.52 -0.29
CA ALA A 19 -7.06 -15.76 0.95
C ALA A 19 -6.29 -15.23 2.16
N GLU A 20 -4.98 -15.52 2.25
CA GLU A 20 -4.11 -15.01 3.31
C GLU A 20 -4.03 -13.48 3.28
N LEU A 21 -3.95 -12.88 2.09
CA LEU A 21 -3.94 -11.42 1.94
C LEU A 21 -5.28 -10.80 2.33
N ALA A 22 -6.40 -11.44 2.00
CA ALA A 22 -7.73 -11.00 2.40
C ALA A 22 -7.91 -11.10 3.92
N GLU A 23 -7.44 -12.19 4.54
CA GLU A 23 -7.46 -12.33 5.99
C GLU A 23 -6.62 -11.27 6.69
N LEU A 24 -5.42 -10.99 6.19
CA LEU A 24 -4.59 -9.91 6.71
C LEU A 24 -5.24 -8.54 6.54
N SER A 25 -5.87 -8.29 5.39
CA SER A 25 -6.58 -7.04 5.14
C SER A 25 -7.78 -6.85 6.07
N GLY A 26 -8.53 -7.92 6.33
CA GLY A 26 -9.68 -7.87 7.25
C GLY A 26 -9.29 -7.71 8.72
N LYS A 27 -8.05 -8.04 9.08
CA LYS A 27 -7.54 -7.91 10.45
C LYS A 27 -6.80 -6.61 10.74
N ILE A 28 -6.60 -5.77 9.73
CA ILE A 28 -5.85 -4.52 9.90
C ILE A 28 -6.53 -3.57 10.87
N ASP A 29 -7.85 -3.56 10.92
CA ASP A 29 -8.65 -2.68 11.76
C ASP A 29 -8.84 -3.19 13.20
N GLU A 30 -8.75 -4.50 13.47
CA GLU A 30 -9.08 -5.02 14.81
C GLU A 30 -7.91 -5.64 15.58
N THR A 31 -6.97 -6.30 14.91
CA THR A 31 -6.00 -7.15 15.61
C THR A 31 -4.57 -7.06 15.11
N HIS A 32 -4.31 -6.29 14.10
CA HIS A 32 -2.96 -6.18 13.59
C HIS A 32 -2.07 -5.52 14.63
N ARG A 33 -1.05 -6.22 15.12
CA ARG A 33 -0.17 -5.70 16.19
C ARG A 33 0.40 -4.33 15.85
N TYR A 34 0.68 -4.07 14.59
CA TYR A 34 1.09 -2.75 14.12
C TYR A 34 -0.05 -1.74 14.16
N GLY A 35 -1.24 -2.10 13.66
CA GLY A 35 -2.42 -1.24 13.72
C GLY A 35 -2.85 -0.97 15.15
N TYR A 36 -2.90 -2.00 15.99
CA TYR A 36 -3.27 -1.84 17.39
C TYR A 36 -2.25 -1.03 18.19
N PHE A 37 -0.97 -1.33 18.07
CA PHE A 37 0.06 -0.63 18.83
C PHE A 37 0.28 0.79 18.33
N TYR A 38 0.48 0.96 17.04
CA TYR A 38 0.76 2.31 16.48
C TYR A 38 -0.52 3.13 16.31
N GLY A 39 -1.65 2.52 15.94
CA GLY A 39 -2.94 3.20 15.87
C GLY A 39 -3.38 3.69 17.23
N GLY A 40 -3.36 2.84 18.23
CA GLY A 40 -3.69 3.22 19.61
C GLY A 40 -2.77 4.31 20.17
N LEU A 41 -1.45 4.22 19.90
CA LEU A 41 -0.49 5.25 20.30
C LEU A 41 -0.76 6.58 19.59
N VAL A 42 -1.02 6.53 18.28
CA VAL A 42 -1.36 7.73 17.49
C VAL A 42 -2.63 8.38 17.99
N ASP A 43 -3.67 7.60 18.28
CA ASP A 43 -4.94 8.09 18.81
C ASP A 43 -4.77 8.74 20.17
N GLU A 44 -4.04 8.12 21.09
CA GLU A 44 -3.76 8.70 22.41
C GLU A 44 -2.93 10.00 22.33
N LEU A 45 -1.96 10.06 21.45
CA LEU A 45 -1.18 11.28 21.23
C LEU A 45 -2.04 12.40 20.64
N ASN A 46 -2.81 12.11 19.60
CA ASN A 46 -3.70 13.10 18.98
C ASN A 46 -4.74 13.61 19.99
N LYS A 47 -5.29 12.71 20.81
CA LYS A 47 -6.21 13.08 21.90
C LYS A 47 -5.53 13.96 22.95
N ALA A 48 -4.32 13.63 23.36
CA ALA A 48 -3.57 14.41 24.35
C ALA A 48 -3.28 15.83 23.84
N TYR A 49 -3.03 15.99 22.54
CA TYR A 49 -2.81 17.30 21.93
C TYR A 49 -4.09 18.03 21.54
N GLY A 50 -5.26 17.38 21.65
CA GLY A 50 -6.56 17.95 21.27
C GLY A 50 -6.70 18.21 19.76
N LYS A 51 -5.78 17.69 18.95
CA LYS A 51 -5.78 17.82 17.49
C LYS A 51 -4.96 16.72 16.83
N THR A 52 -5.16 16.49 15.54
CA THR A 52 -4.35 15.56 14.76
C THR A 52 -2.94 16.10 14.54
N VAL A 53 -1.97 15.60 15.29
CA VAL A 53 -0.54 15.92 15.18
C VAL A 53 0.26 14.82 14.48
N ILE A 54 -0.27 13.60 14.48
CA ILE A 54 0.34 12.43 13.84
C ILE A 54 -0.69 11.77 12.93
N LYS A 55 -0.26 11.38 11.74
CA LYS A 55 -1.05 10.62 10.76
C LYS A 55 -0.35 9.32 10.43
N THR A 56 -1.11 8.24 10.28
CA THR A 56 -0.60 6.96 9.80
C THR A 56 -0.71 6.89 8.28
N VAL A 57 0.30 6.28 7.64
CA VAL A 57 0.28 6.00 6.21
C VAL A 57 0.18 4.50 6.00
N PRO A 58 -0.89 3.97 5.37
CA PRO A 58 -1.15 2.54 5.28
C PRO A 58 -0.35 1.84 4.17
N LEU A 59 0.99 1.95 4.19
CA LEU A 59 1.88 1.39 3.16
C LEU A 59 1.69 -0.13 3.01
N TYR A 60 1.64 -0.82 4.13
CA TYR A 60 1.48 -2.27 4.15
C TYR A 60 0.15 -2.71 3.51
N TYR A 61 -0.93 -1.99 3.78
CA TYR A 61 -2.23 -2.31 3.21
C TYR A 61 -2.25 -2.08 1.70
N GLY A 62 -1.66 -1.01 1.22
CA GLY A 62 -1.47 -0.77 -0.23
C GLY A 62 -0.70 -1.91 -0.91
N GLN A 63 0.37 -2.38 -0.25
CA GLN A 63 1.13 -3.53 -0.75
C GLN A 63 0.30 -4.83 -0.76
N ALA A 64 -0.49 -5.10 0.28
CA ALA A 64 -1.36 -6.28 0.33
C ALA A 64 -2.41 -6.27 -0.79
N LEU A 65 -3.04 -5.12 -1.03
CA LEU A 65 -3.99 -4.94 -2.13
C LEU A 65 -3.34 -5.17 -3.50
N LEU A 66 -2.16 -4.60 -3.73
CA LEU A 66 -1.47 -4.77 -5.00
C LEU A 66 -1.01 -6.22 -5.21
N ARG A 67 -0.53 -6.89 -4.16
CA ARG A 67 -0.17 -8.32 -4.22
C ARG A 67 -1.37 -9.20 -4.61
N ALA A 68 -2.54 -8.93 -4.06
CA ALA A 68 -3.76 -9.64 -4.46
C ALA A 68 -4.09 -9.42 -5.95
N GLN A 69 -3.92 -8.21 -6.47
CA GLN A 69 -4.10 -7.90 -7.88
C GLN A 69 -3.05 -8.59 -8.78
N ILE A 70 -1.81 -8.70 -8.31
CA ILE A 70 -0.75 -9.43 -9.02
C ILE A 70 -1.08 -10.92 -9.12
N ILE A 71 -1.54 -11.54 -8.03
CA ILE A 71 -2.00 -12.95 -8.02
C ILE A 71 -3.12 -13.16 -9.04
N ASP A 72 -4.05 -12.19 -9.15
CA ASP A 72 -5.15 -12.22 -10.11
C ASP A 72 -4.71 -11.90 -11.55
N GLY A 73 -3.44 -11.58 -11.81
CA GLY A 73 -2.95 -11.17 -13.12
C GLY A 73 -3.46 -9.81 -13.60
N LYS A 74 -3.91 -8.95 -12.67
CA LYS A 74 -4.55 -7.65 -12.97
C LYS A 74 -3.59 -6.47 -13.02
N VAL A 75 -2.30 -6.69 -12.72
CA VAL A 75 -1.28 -5.62 -12.77
C VAL A 75 -0.47 -5.77 -14.05
N PRO A 76 -0.62 -4.87 -15.02
CA PRO A 76 0.09 -4.95 -16.28
C PRO A 76 1.62 -5.00 -16.10
N GLY A 77 2.28 -5.91 -16.80
CA GLY A 77 3.73 -6.05 -16.77
C GLY A 77 4.31 -6.70 -15.52
N VAL A 78 3.49 -7.01 -14.50
CA VAL A 78 3.93 -7.67 -13.27
C VAL A 78 3.38 -9.09 -13.21
N LYS A 79 4.26 -10.08 -13.06
CA LYS A 79 3.89 -11.50 -13.08
C LYS A 79 3.96 -12.16 -11.71
N LYS A 80 4.77 -11.63 -10.80
CA LYS A 80 5.05 -12.25 -9.50
C LYS A 80 5.01 -11.22 -8.39
N GLN A 81 4.55 -11.63 -7.22
CA GLN A 81 4.54 -10.79 -6.03
C GLN A 81 5.94 -10.33 -5.62
N SER A 82 6.96 -11.16 -5.87
CA SER A 82 8.37 -10.83 -5.60
C SER A 82 8.86 -9.60 -6.34
N GLU A 83 8.23 -9.19 -7.43
CA GLU A 83 8.62 -7.98 -8.16
C GLU A 83 8.36 -6.68 -7.38
N LEU A 84 7.56 -6.74 -6.32
CA LEU A 84 7.39 -5.62 -5.37
C LEU A 84 8.58 -5.43 -4.44
N TYR A 85 9.47 -6.40 -4.37
CA TYR A 85 10.57 -6.45 -3.42
C TYR A 85 11.91 -6.62 -4.11
N SER A 86 12.94 -6.01 -3.55
CA SER A 86 14.32 -6.12 -4.04
C SER A 86 15.06 -7.33 -3.47
N ASP A 87 14.58 -7.86 -2.35
CA ASP A 87 15.19 -8.99 -1.66
C ASP A 87 14.18 -9.83 -0.87
N ALA A 88 14.68 -10.90 -0.27
CA ALA A 88 13.88 -11.82 0.54
C ALA A 88 13.51 -11.27 1.93
N MET A 89 14.11 -10.19 2.36
CA MET A 89 13.82 -9.52 3.64
C MET A 89 12.60 -8.61 3.54
N GLY A 90 12.19 -8.24 2.32
CA GLY A 90 11.04 -7.42 2.07
C GLY A 90 11.34 -5.95 1.83
N HIS A 91 12.58 -5.60 1.53
CA HIS A 91 12.90 -4.26 1.05
C HIS A 91 12.18 -4.03 -0.28
N VAL A 92 11.51 -2.90 -0.41
CA VAL A 92 10.71 -2.62 -1.58
C VAL A 92 11.57 -2.35 -2.82
N SER A 93 11.17 -2.92 -3.96
CA SER A 93 11.73 -2.60 -5.27
C SER A 93 11.29 -1.21 -5.73
N GLU A 94 11.75 -0.78 -6.91
CA GLU A 94 11.27 0.45 -7.54
C GLU A 94 9.74 0.46 -7.71
N LEU A 95 9.14 -0.68 -8.09
CA LEU A 95 7.69 -0.83 -8.18
C LEU A 95 7.01 -0.60 -6.83
N GLY A 96 7.53 -1.20 -5.76
CA GLY A 96 7.03 -1.01 -4.41
C GLY A 96 7.23 0.42 -3.89
N GLN A 97 8.35 1.06 -4.22
CA GLN A 97 8.60 2.46 -3.87
C GLN A 97 7.61 3.41 -4.53
N ARG A 98 7.26 3.18 -5.80
CA ARG A 98 6.23 3.97 -6.50
C ARG A 98 4.87 3.84 -5.83
N LEU A 99 4.46 2.60 -5.47
CA LEU A 99 3.22 2.40 -4.71
C LEU A 99 3.25 3.18 -3.40
N ASN A 100 4.35 3.07 -2.64
CA ASN A 100 4.51 3.77 -1.38
C ASN A 100 4.43 5.29 -1.56
N ALA A 101 5.04 5.85 -2.59
CA ALA A 101 4.98 7.28 -2.89
C ALA A 101 3.54 7.75 -3.16
N TYR A 102 2.75 7.01 -3.93
CA TYR A 102 1.33 7.32 -4.13
C TYR A 102 0.51 7.19 -2.85
N THR A 103 0.82 6.21 -2.01
CA THR A 103 0.13 6.04 -0.72
C THR A 103 0.44 7.19 0.23
N VAL A 104 1.71 7.63 0.29
CA VAL A 104 2.13 8.80 1.06
C VAL A 104 1.44 10.06 0.55
N PHE A 105 1.44 10.28 -0.77
CA PHE A 105 0.73 11.42 -1.38
C PHE A 105 -0.74 11.44 -0.96
N ALA A 106 -1.44 10.33 -1.16
CA ALA A 106 -2.86 10.23 -0.83
C ALA A 106 -3.14 10.46 0.66
N ALA A 107 -2.28 9.94 1.55
CA ALA A 107 -2.43 10.11 2.99
C ALA A 107 -2.15 11.55 3.46
N ILE A 108 -1.16 12.23 2.86
CA ILE A 108 -0.79 13.59 3.26
C ILE A 108 -1.80 14.61 2.73
N TYR A 109 -2.13 14.52 1.44
CA TYR A 109 -2.99 15.52 0.80
C TYR A 109 -4.48 15.22 0.89
N GLY A 110 -4.86 13.97 1.22
CA GLY A 110 -6.26 13.53 1.22
C GLY A 110 -6.86 13.52 -0.19
N GLU A 111 -6.01 13.41 -1.22
CA GLU A 111 -6.39 13.47 -2.63
C GLU A 111 -6.05 12.16 -3.33
N SER A 112 -6.86 11.81 -4.35
CA SER A 112 -6.59 10.63 -5.15
C SER A 112 -5.33 10.81 -6.00
N PRO A 113 -4.37 9.87 -5.96
CA PRO A 113 -3.23 9.89 -6.86
C PRO A 113 -3.57 9.41 -8.27
N VAL A 114 -4.83 8.98 -8.51
CA VAL A 114 -5.26 8.45 -9.81
C VAL A 114 -5.24 9.57 -10.85
N GLY A 115 -4.47 9.36 -11.91
CA GLY A 115 -4.30 10.34 -12.97
C GLY A 115 -3.15 11.33 -12.74
N LEU A 116 -2.39 11.19 -11.67
CA LEU A 116 -1.16 11.96 -11.52
C LEU A 116 -0.21 11.70 -12.70
N HIS A 117 0.26 12.79 -13.25
CA HIS A 117 1.21 12.78 -14.35
C HIS A 117 2.58 12.25 -13.94
N VAL A 118 3.12 11.31 -14.70
CA VAL A 118 4.46 10.77 -14.50
C VAL A 118 5.25 10.95 -15.79
N PRO A 119 6.10 11.98 -15.87
CA PRO A 119 6.77 12.38 -17.10
C PRO A 119 7.55 11.26 -17.79
N GLN A 120 8.11 10.31 -17.00
CA GLN A 120 8.85 9.18 -17.55
C GLN A 120 7.99 8.24 -18.39
N TRP A 121 6.72 8.08 -18.03
CA TRP A 121 5.81 7.18 -18.75
C TRP A 121 5.29 7.80 -20.04
N GLU A 122 5.16 9.10 -20.04
CA GLU A 122 4.73 9.82 -21.26
C GLU A 122 5.83 9.90 -22.29
N LYS A 123 7.07 10.15 -21.87
CA LYS A 123 8.22 10.17 -22.77
C LYS A 123 8.52 8.80 -23.39
N SER A 124 8.27 7.73 -22.66
CA SER A 124 8.53 6.37 -23.15
C SER A 124 7.48 5.88 -24.16
N GLY A 125 6.29 6.48 -24.19
CA GLY A 125 5.16 5.96 -24.96
C GLY A 125 4.68 4.57 -24.52
N ASP A 126 5.21 4.04 -23.42
CA ASP A 126 4.95 2.68 -22.95
C ASP A 126 3.57 2.59 -22.28
N THR A 127 2.65 1.98 -23.01
CA THR A 127 1.27 1.77 -22.56
C THR A 127 1.19 0.81 -21.36
N VAL A 128 2.12 -0.15 -21.24
CA VAL A 128 2.17 -1.10 -20.12
C VAL A 128 2.60 -0.39 -18.85
N LEU A 129 3.65 0.42 -18.91
CA LEU A 129 4.09 1.21 -17.75
C LEU A 129 3.02 2.19 -17.28
N ARG A 130 2.29 2.81 -18.21
CA ARG A 130 1.15 3.68 -17.87
C ARG A 130 0.03 2.93 -17.17
N ALA A 131 -0.38 1.78 -17.70
CA ALA A 131 -1.42 0.94 -17.12
C ALA A 131 -0.99 0.35 -15.76
N GLN A 132 0.28 -0.04 -15.62
CA GLN A 132 0.88 -0.46 -14.35
C GLN A 132 0.78 0.66 -13.32
N GLY A 133 1.21 1.87 -13.66
CA GLY A 133 1.14 3.04 -12.81
C GLY A 133 -0.28 3.34 -12.32
N LEU A 134 -1.26 3.23 -13.20
CA LEU A 134 -2.66 3.39 -12.83
C LEU A 134 -3.12 2.34 -11.80
N SER A 135 -2.62 1.09 -11.89
CA SER A 135 -2.90 0.06 -10.90
C SER A 135 -2.31 0.41 -9.53
N LEU A 136 -1.09 0.93 -9.49
CA LEU A 136 -0.45 1.40 -8.25
C LEU A 136 -1.23 2.57 -7.62
N GLN A 137 -1.61 3.55 -8.42
CA GLN A 137 -2.39 4.71 -7.97
C GLN A 137 -3.73 4.30 -7.36
N LYS A 138 -4.46 3.40 -8.01
CA LYS A 138 -5.72 2.86 -7.51
C LYS A 138 -5.55 2.08 -6.20
N ALA A 139 -4.53 1.22 -6.12
CA ALA A 139 -4.26 0.47 -4.90
C ALA A 139 -3.91 1.39 -3.72
N ALA A 140 -3.10 2.42 -3.96
CA ALA A 140 -2.75 3.43 -2.97
C ALA A 140 -3.98 4.19 -2.46
N TRP A 141 -4.85 4.61 -3.37
CA TRP A 141 -6.08 5.33 -3.00
C TRP A 141 -7.02 4.48 -2.16
N VAL A 142 -7.28 3.25 -2.59
CA VAL A 142 -8.12 2.30 -1.82
C VAL A 142 -7.54 2.04 -0.44
N ALA A 143 -6.21 1.92 -0.32
CA ALA A 143 -5.56 1.70 0.97
C ALA A 143 -5.79 2.86 1.94
N VAL A 144 -5.67 4.09 1.47
CA VAL A 144 -5.87 5.28 2.31
C VAL A 144 -7.34 5.47 2.70
N GLN A 145 -8.27 5.13 1.79
CA GLN A 145 -9.70 5.22 2.11
C GLN A 145 -10.18 4.14 3.08
N ALA A 146 -9.57 2.95 3.03
CA ALA A 146 -9.96 1.83 3.88
C ALA A 146 -9.44 1.95 5.32
N VAL A 147 -8.32 2.64 5.51
CA VAL A 147 -7.78 2.93 6.84
C VAL A 147 -8.18 4.38 7.17
N PRO A 148 -9.06 4.60 8.15
CA PRO A 148 -9.43 5.93 8.58
C PRO A 148 -8.17 6.67 9.08
N VAL A 149 -7.50 7.34 8.17
CA VAL A 149 -6.61 8.41 8.57
C VAL A 149 -7.56 9.48 9.07
N ALA A 150 -7.55 9.78 10.35
CA ALA A 150 -8.36 10.84 10.92
C ALA A 150 -7.93 12.19 10.31
N LEU A 151 -8.34 12.39 9.08
CA LEU A 151 -8.15 13.61 8.31
C LEU A 151 -9.44 14.42 8.41
N GLU A 152 -9.75 14.90 9.60
CA GLU A 152 -10.54 16.10 9.64
C GLU A 152 -9.68 17.23 9.06
N ARG A 153 -9.89 17.54 7.77
CA ARG A 153 -9.54 18.84 7.25
C ARG A 153 -10.36 19.86 8.06
N LYS A 154 -9.75 20.45 9.06
CA LYS A 154 -10.19 21.77 9.51
C LYS A 154 -9.46 22.74 8.60
N ASP A 155 -10.27 23.45 7.79
CA ASP A 155 -9.83 24.56 6.95
C ASP A 155 -8.91 25.49 7.74
N TYR A 156 -7.75 25.77 7.18
CA TYR A 156 -6.86 26.83 7.65
C TYR A 156 -7.30 28.15 7.04
#